data_81e97430e32d24d344b60da763ab572d
#
_entry.id   81e97430e32d24d344b60da763ab572d
#
_cell.length_a   1.000
_cell.length_b   1.000
_cell.length_c   1.000
_cell.angle_alpha   90.00
_cell.angle_beta   90.00
_cell.angle_gamma   90.00
#
_symmetry.space_group_name_H-M   'P 1'
#
loop_
_entity.id
_entity.type
_entity.pdbx_description
1 polymer ?
#
loop_
_entity_poly.entity_id
_entity_poly.type
_entity_poly.pdbx_seq_one_letter_code
_entity_poly.pdbx_strand_id
1 'polypeptide(L)'
;TATASYSEVGAFAMKLADASFAGVDAGDGSTATELTIESAGFNVGRFVPDHFDLATASVPLLKTFNDTACATRSFTYVGQPFGYLTLPQAAITAKNAAGVTTLNYAGALWKLAPAGATQTYAAGSGTLDTGLVGAPGVSDTGSGTGTLTADAADVIAFVRGTPVAPFTAAISLSMSIQDTSENAVAGNGVINTAAPALFSGIAFDSGSEIRFGRLALANAHGSELLALPVPIESQFWNGSGFARNAADACTQLAANQ
;
A
#
# COMPACT_ATOMS: atom_id res chain seq x y z
N THR A 1 8.10 -29.97 -34.91
CA THR A 1 7.58 -28.89 -34.03
C THR A 1 8.76 -28.33 -33.26
N ALA A 2 8.97 -27.00 -33.34
CA ALA A 2 9.98 -26.30 -32.57
C ALA A 2 9.26 -25.47 -31.50
N THR A 3 9.82 -25.41 -30.29
CA THR A 3 9.37 -24.58 -29.20
C THR A 3 10.34 -23.42 -29.01
N ALA A 4 9.80 -22.21 -28.85
CA ALA A 4 10.58 -21.03 -28.46
C ALA A 4 10.02 -20.44 -27.19
N SER A 5 10.85 -19.83 -26.37
CA SER A 5 10.45 -19.11 -25.15
C SER A 5 10.89 -17.66 -25.26
N TYR A 6 10.10 -16.78 -24.67
CA TYR A 6 10.42 -15.36 -24.55
C TYR A 6 10.30 -14.96 -23.09
N SER A 7 11.33 -14.37 -22.52
CA SER A 7 11.44 -14.12 -21.08
C SER A 7 11.02 -12.72 -20.65
N GLU A 8 10.61 -11.88 -21.62
CA GLU A 8 10.26 -10.47 -21.43
C GLU A 8 8.79 -10.19 -21.74
N VAL A 9 8.31 -9.00 -21.41
CA VAL A 9 6.96 -8.53 -21.76
C VAL A 9 6.95 -7.77 -23.08
N GLY A 10 5.77 -7.72 -23.72
CA GLY A 10 5.55 -7.01 -24.98
C GLY A 10 5.16 -7.92 -26.13
N ALA A 11 5.36 -7.45 -27.32
CA ALA A 11 5.16 -8.19 -28.57
C ALA A 11 6.28 -7.86 -29.55
N PHE A 12 6.60 -8.79 -30.41
CA PHE A 12 7.60 -8.59 -31.45
C PHE A 12 7.16 -9.22 -32.80
N ALA A 13 7.65 -8.66 -33.88
CA ALA A 13 7.48 -9.26 -35.21
C ALA A 13 8.52 -10.36 -35.41
N MET A 14 8.08 -11.50 -35.91
CA MET A 14 8.93 -12.63 -36.24
C MET A 14 8.75 -13.01 -37.69
N LYS A 15 9.83 -13.48 -38.31
CA LYS A 15 9.86 -14.04 -39.63
C LYS A 15 10.70 -15.33 -39.58
N LEU A 16 10.23 -16.37 -40.25
CA LEU A 16 10.97 -17.61 -40.36
C LEU A 16 11.64 -17.63 -41.72
N ALA A 17 12.88 -18.08 -41.75
CA ALA A 17 13.64 -18.27 -42.98
C ALA A 17 14.33 -19.63 -43.01
N ASP A 18 14.26 -20.32 -44.12
CA ASP A 18 15.07 -21.50 -44.39
C ASP A 18 16.05 -21.15 -45.53
N ALA A 19 17.32 -20.96 -45.17
CA ALA A 19 18.39 -20.59 -46.11
C ALA A 19 18.95 -21.79 -46.86
N SER A 20 18.47 -23.00 -46.58
CA SER A 20 18.90 -24.23 -47.23
C SER A 20 17.83 -24.84 -48.13
N PHE A 21 16.67 -24.18 -48.26
CA PHE A 21 15.50 -24.72 -48.97
C PHE A 21 15.82 -25.21 -50.37
N ALA A 22 16.52 -24.39 -51.18
CA ALA A 22 16.94 -24.74 -52.53
C ALA A 22 18.44 -25.06 -52.65
N GLY A 23 19.01 -25.66 -51.53
CA GLY A 23 20.47 -25.95 -51.51
C GLY A 23 20.99 -26.85 -52.60
N VAL A 24 20.10 -27.62 -53.26
CA VAL A 24 20.43 -28.40 -54.47
C VAL A 24 20.91 -27.51 -55.61
N ASP A 25 20.44 -26.28 -55.70
CA ASP A 25 20.75 -25.31 -56.78
C ASP A 25 21.97 -24.44 -56.45
N ALA A 26 22.68 -24.70 -55.35
CA ALA A 26 23.85 -23.93 -54.92
C ALA A 26 25.03 -23.98 -55.92
N GLY A 27 25.06 -24.98 -56.79
CA GLY A 27 26.12 -25.19 -57.80
C GLY A 27 25.85 -24.50 -59.10
N ASP A 28 24.67 -23.94 -59.35
CA ASP A 28 24.28 -23.36 -60.67
C ASP A 28 24.45 -21.84 -60.76
N GLY A 29 24.96 -21.21 -59.65
CA GLY A 29 25.18 -19.76 -59.59
C GLY A 29 24.02 -19.00 -58.93
N SER A 30 23.03 -19.68 -58.33
CA SER A 30 21.94 -19.07 -57.64
C SER A 30 22.45 -18.28 -56.41
N THR A 31 21.86 -17.11 -56.20
CA THR A 31 22.22 -16.25 -55.07
C THR A 31 21.64 -16.81 -53.75
N ALA A 32 22.23 -16.42 -52.63
CA ALA A 32 21.73 -16.80 -51.30
C ALA A 32 20.24 -16.42 -51.08
N THR A 33 19.78 -15.34 -51.71
CA THR A 33 18.38 -14.91 -51.64
C THR A 33 17.46 -15.86 -52.39
N GLU A 34 17.88 -16.36 -53.55
CA GLU A 34 17.11 -17.31 -54.35
C GLU A 34 17.05 -18.70 -53.70
N LEU A 35 18.08 -19.06 -52.93
CA LEU A 35 18.14 -20.32 -52.18
C LEU A 35 17.35 -20.28 -50.86
N THR A 36 16.84 -19.11 -50.46
CA THR A 36 16.14 -18.92 -49.19
C THR A 36 14.64 -18.81 -49.38
N ILE A 37 13.87 -19.60 -48.64
CA ILE A 37 12.43 -19.38 -48.52
C ILE A 37 12.11 -18.70 -47.17
N GLU A 38 11.26 -17.70 -47.23
CA GLU A 38 10.89 -16.94 -46.04
C GLU A 38 9.35 -16.90 -45.83
N SER A 39 8.92 -16.94 -44.59
CA SER A 39 7.51 -16.69 -44.25
C SER A 39 7.17 -15.21 -44.42
N ALA A 40 5.90 -14.88 -44.55
CA ALA A 40 5.42 -13.54 -44.21
C ALA A 40 5.76 -13.22 -42.74
N GLY A 41 5.99 -11.94 -42.45
CA GLY A 41 6.15 -11.48 -41.05
C GLY A 41 4.86 -11.67 -40.28
N PHE A 42 4.95 -12.10 -39.01
CA PHE A 42 3.81 -12.22 -38.10
C PHE A 42 4.19 -11.71 -36.72
N ASN A 43 3.19 -11.22 -35.99
CA ASN A 43 3.39 -10.74 -34.64
C ASN A 43 3.26 -11.89 -33.64
N VAL A 44 4.21 -11.98 -32.71
CA VAL A 44 4.24 -12.91 -31.58
C VAL A 44 4.06 -12.11 -30.30
N GLY A 45 3.17 -12.54 -29.43
CA GLY A 45 2.81 -11.89 -28.17
C GLY A 45 1.29 -11.66 -28.14
N ARG A 46 0.73 -11.16 -27.11
CA ARG A 46 1.25 -10.30 -26.01
C ARG A 46 1.85 -11.16 -24.90
N PHE A 47 3.03 -10.79 -24.47
CA PHE A 47 3.65 -11.37 -23.27
C PHE A 47 3.48 -10.38 -22.12
N VAL A 48 3.10 -10.88 -20.96
CA VAL A 48 2.84 -10.12 -19.73
C VAL A 48 3.64 -10.74 -18.59
N PRO A 49 3.86 -10.03 -17.47
CA PRO A 49 4.45 -10.64 -16.28
C PRO A 49 3.61 -11.83 -15.81
N ASP A 50 4.24 -12.82 -15.18
CA ASP A 50 3.56 -13.91 -14.51
C ASP A 50 2.98 -13.46 -13.17
N HIS A 51 3.79 -12.72 -12.40
CA HIS A 51 3.41 -12.18 -11.09
C HIS A 51 4.24 -10.96 -10.72
N PHE A 52 3.87 -10.34 -9.59
CA PHE A 52 4.65 -9.28 -8.96
C PHE A 52 5.18 -9.75 -7.61
N ASP A 53 6.48 -9.57 -7.37
CA ASP A 53 7.06 -9.66 -6.05
C ASP A 53 6.95 -8.31 -5.35
N LEU A 54 6.59 -8.31 -4.06
CA LEU A 54 6.61 -7.15 -3.19
C LEU A 54 7.59 -7.37 -2.04
N ALA A 55 8.39 -6.36 -1.77
CA ALA A 55 9.28 -6.31 -0.61
C ALA A 55 9.07 -5.00 0.14
N THR A 56 9.09 -5.03 1.49
CA THR A 56 9.05 -3.80 2.30
C THR A 56 10.28 -2.94 2.01
N ALA A 57 10.06 -1.65 1.72
CA ALA A 57 11.12 -0.71 1.34
C ALA A 57 11.28 0.44 2.34
N SER A 58 10.42 0.51 3.37
CA SER A 58 10.52 1.47 4.46
C SER A 58 10.25 0.80 5.81
N VAL A 59 10.62 1.48 6.88
CA VAL A 59 10.17 1.17 8.25
C VAL A 59 9.12 2.22 8.61
N PRO A 60 7.81 1.89 8.51
CA PRO A 60 6.75 2.85 8.78
C PRO A 60 6.72 3.23 10.25
N LEU A 61 6.33 4.49 10.51
CA LEU A 61 6.18 5.04 11.85
C LEU A 61 4.86 5.79 11.93
N LEU A 62 4.02 5.46 12.91
CA LEU A 62 2.77 6.14 13.19
C LEU A 62 2.99 7.31 14.16
N LYS A 63 2.19 8.35 14.02
CA LYS A 63 2.13 9.46 14.98
C LYS A 63 1.23 9.04 16.14
N THR A 64 1.70 9.22 17.35
CA THR A 64 0.85 9.05 18.54
C THR A 64 -0.26 10.10 18.58
N PHE A 65 0.02 11.29 18.03
CA PHE A 65 -0.93 12.37 17.93
C PHE A 65 -0.65 13.24 16.68
N ASN A 66 -1.68 13.58 15.92
CA ASN A 66 -1.53 14.33 14.68
C ASN A 66 -1.26 15.84 14.85
N ASP A 67 -1.28 16.36 16.07
CA ASP A 67 -1.03 17.77 16.34
C ASP A 67 0.41 17.99 16.81
N THR A 68 1.17 18.77 16.03
CA THR A 68 2.55 19.12 16.33
C THR A 68 2.71 19.94 17.61
N ALA A 69 1.65 20.64 18.07
CA ALA A 69 1.66 21.38 19.33
C ALA A 69 1.72 20.46 20.57
N CYS A 70 1.56 19.13 20.40
CA CYS A 70 1.54 18.16 21.48
C CYS A 70 2.56 17.01 21.26
N ALA A 71 3.80 17.33 20.95
CA ALA A 71 4.85 16.37 20.64
C ALA A 71 5.24 15.41 21.80
N THR A 72 4.84 15.71 23.05
CA THR A 72 5.22 14.92 24.23
C THR A 72 4.13 13.93 24.68
N ARG A 73 3.01 13.86 24.00
CA ARG A 73 1.91 12.98 24.36
C ARG A 73 2.24 11.53 24.02
N SER A 74 2.17 10.63 24.99
CA SER A 74 2.56 9.22 24.87
C SER A 74 1.38 8.26 24.67
N PHE A 75 0.17 8.77 24.41
CA PHE A 75 -1.04 7.99 24.22
C PHE A 75 -1.98 8.64 23.19
N THR A 76 -2.90 7.83 22.65
CA THR A 76 -3.97 8.27 21.75
C THR A 76 -5.32 7.92 22.37
N TYR A 77 -6.35 8.74 22.14
CA TYR A 77 -7.69 8.37 22.56
C TYR A 77 -8.38 7.50 21.50
N VAL A 78 -9.21 6.54 21.96
CA VAL A 78 -10.13 5.80 21.10
C VAL A 78 -11.04 6.79 20.36
N GLY A 79 -11.14 6.65 19.05
CA GLY A 79 -11.87 7.56 18.17
C GLY A 79 -11.06 8.76 17.69
N GLN A 80 -9.82 8.93 18.15
CA GLN A 80 -8.94 9.98 17.67
C GLN A 80 -8.12 9.45 16.47
N PRO A 81 -8.18 10.12 15.29
CA PRO A 81 -7.44 9.70 14.14
C PRO A 81 -5.93 9.99 14.30
N PHE A 82 -5.11 9.10 13.76
CA PHE A 82 -3.67 9.24 13.67
C PHE A 82 -3.17 8.76 12.31
N GLY A 83 -2.14 9.40 11.79
CA GLY A 83 -1.55 9.11 10.48
C GLY A 83 -0.10 8.67 10.61
N TYR A 84 0.61 8.69 9.51
CA TYR A 84 2.00 8.31 9.43
C TYR A 84 2.95 9.49 9.63
N LEU A 85 4.05 9.27 10.35
CA LEU A 85 5.26 10.10 10.33
C LEU A 85 6.19 9.62 9.20
N THR A 86 6.34 8.30 9.05
CA THR A 86 7.05 7.66 7.93
C THR A 86 6.09 6.71 7.23
N LEU A 87 5.88 6.94 5.94
CA LEU A 87 4.93 6.16 5.14
C LEU A 87 5.40 4.73 4.91
N PRO A 88 4.49 3.74 4.93
CA PRO A 88 4.77 2.41 4.40
C PRO A 88 5.06 2.50 2.91
N GLN A 89 6.16 1.88 2.49
CA GLN A 89 6.53 1.76 1.09
C GLN A 89 6.98 0.33 0.81
N ALA A 90 6.49 -0.26 -0.29
CA ALA A 90 6.93 -1.53 -0.82
C ALA A 90 7.57 -1.34 -2.20
N ALA A 91 8.65 -2.04 -2.46
CA ALA A 91 9.23 -2.17 -3.79
C ALA A 91 8.46 -3.24 -4.58
N ILE A 92 8.15 -2.95 -5.83
CA ILE A 92 7.49 -3.85 -6.78
C ILE A 92 8.53 -4.38 -7.74
N THR A 93 8.50 -5.68 -8.06
CA THR A 93 9.30 -6.28 -9.13
C THR A 93 8.43 -7.18 -9.98
N ALA A 94 8.32 -6.90 -11.27
CA ALA A 94 7.60 -7.73 -12.22
C ALA A 94 8.44 -8.96 -12.61
N LYS A 95 7.85 -10.15 -12.52
CA LYS A 95 8.51 -11.42 -12.71
C LYS A 95 7.89 -12.23 -13.84
N ASN A 96 8.73 -12.99 -14.56
CA ASN A 96 8.25 -14.05 -15.43
C ASN A 96 8.06 -15.36 -14.63
N ALA A 97 7.52 -16.39 -15.27
CA ALA A 97 7.25 -17.70 -14.65
C ALA A 97 8.53 -18.41 -14.12
N ALA A 98 9.72 -18.01 -14.57
CA ALA A 98 11.00 -18.51 -14.06
C ALA A 98 11.54 -17.67 -12.88
N GLY A 99 10.79 -16.66 -12.40
CA GLY A 99 11.20 -15.77 -11.31
C GLY A 99 12.24 -14.72 -11.73
N VAL A 100 12.50 -14.55 -13.04
CA VAL A 100 13.42 -13.53 -13.54
C VAL A 100 12.66 -12.22 -13.74
N THR A 101 13.32 -11.09 -13.45
CA THR A 101 12.70 -9.77 -13.65
C THR A 101 12.47 -9.50 -15.13
N THR A 102 11.26 -9.07 -15.47
CA THR A 102 10.88 -8.65 -16.82
C THR A 102 11.24 -7.18 -17.02
N LEU A 103 12.43 -6.90 -17.59
CA LEU A 103 12.99 -5.56 -17.69
C LEU A 103 12.17 -4.63 -18.59
N ASN A 104 11.45 -5.18 -19.55
CA ASN A 104 10.60 -4.42 -20.45
C ASN A 104 9.28 -3.95 -19.84
N TYR A 105 8.90 -4.42 -18.64
CA TYR A 105 7.69 -3.98 -17.95
C TYR A 105 7.90 -2.58 -17.34
N ALA A 106 7.96 -1.59 -18.21
CA ALA A 106 8.18 -0.18 -17.86
C ALA A 106 7.56 0.74 -18.93
N GLY A 107 7.37 2.00 -18.60
CA GLY A 107 6.85 3.02 -19.51
C GLY A 107 5.49 2.63 -20.10
N ALA A 108 5.38 2.51 -21.41
CA ALA A 108 4.14 2.16 -22.11
C ALA A 108 3.62 0.74 -21.76
N LEU A 109 4.50 -0.15 -21.32
CA LEU A 109 4.15 -1.53 -20.93
C LEU A 109 3.81 -1.64 -19.44
N TRP A 110 4.13 -0.63 -18.63
CA TRP A 110 3.70 -0.56 -17.22
C TRP A 110 2.19 -0.34 -17.12
N LYS A 111 1.48 -1.24 -16.43
CA LYS A 111 0.01 -1.21 -16.32
C LYS A 111 -0.49 -1.14 -14.88
N LEU A 112 0.40 -1.21 -13.90
CA LEU A 112 0.00 -1.07 -12.51
C LEU A 112 -0.49 0.35 -12.22
N ALA A 113 -1.60 0.44 -11.51
CA ALA A 113 -2.24 1.69 -11.16
C ALA A 113 -2.81 1.62 -9.72
N PRO A 114 -3.04 2.77 -9.05
CA PRO A 114 -3.62 2.81 -7.71
C PRO A 114 -4.90 1.98 -7.54
N ALA A 115 -5.74 1.91 -8.57
CA ALA A 115 -6.99 1.14 -8.54
C ALA A 115 -6.78 -0.38 -8.42
N GLY A 116 -5.60 -0.89 -8.77
CA GLY A 116 -5.22 -2.31 -8.59
C GLY A 116 -4.58 -2.61 -7.25
N ALA A 117 -4.30 -1.59 -6.45
CA ALA A 117 -3.64 -1.73 -5.17
C ALA A 117 -4.63 -1.88 -4.02
N THR A 118 -4.24 -2.64 -3.00
CA THR A 118 -5.01 -2.85 -1.77
C THR A 118 -4.16 -2.63 -0.54
N GLN A 119 -4.78 -2.02 0.49
CA GLN A 119 -4.22 -1.87 1.83
C GLN A 119 -5.17 -2.53 2.82
N THR A 120 -4.66 -3.43 3.66
CA THR A 120 -5.45 -4.10 4.69
C THR A 120 -4.75 -3.95 6.03
N TYR A 121 -5.42 -3.23 6.95
CA TYR A 121 -4.94 -3.02 8.31
C TYR A 121 -5.49 -4.06 9.25
N ALA A 122 -4.69 -4.47 10.22
CA ALA A 122 -5.11 -5.31 11.32
C ALA A 122 -4.57 -4.76 12.65
N ALA A 123 -5.33 -4.96 13.73
CA ALA A 123 -4.93 -4.63 15.09
C ALA A 123 -4.98 -5.87 15.98
N GLY A 124 -4.02 -5.97 16.91
CA GLY A 124 -4.00 -7.05 17.91
C GLY A 124 -5.08 -6.89 18.98
N SER A 125 -5.57 -5.67 19.19
CA SER A 125 -6.66 -5.33 20.13
C SER A 125 -7.48 -4.17 19.59
N GLY A 126 -8.77 -4.16 19.83
CA GLY A 126 -9.70 -3.15 19.30
C GLY A 126 -10.00 -3.35 17.83
N THR A 127 -10.89 -2.53 17.31
CA THR A 127 -11.26 -2.50 15.87
C THR A 127 -10.76 -1.20 15.27
N LEU A 128 -10.11 -1.26 14.12
CA LEU A 128 -9.67 -0.07 13.39
C LEU A 128 -10.78 0.44 12.47
N ASP A 129 -10.94 1.74 12.45
CA ASP A 129 -11.64 2.48 11.41
C ASP A 129 -10.60 2.90 10.35
N THR A 130 -10.79 2.42 9.16
CA THR A 130 -9.95 2.70 7.97
C THR A 130 -10.71 3.47 6.90
N GLY A 131 -11.84 4.07 7.24
CA GLY A 131 -12.70 4.79 6.29
C GLY A 131 -12.06 6.03 5.65
N LEU A 132 -10.94 6.51 6.22
CA LEU A 132 -10.15 7.62 5.69
C LEU A 132 -8.79 7.17 5.11
N VAL A 133 -8.67 5.90 4.77
CA VAL A 133 -7.50 5.36 4.04
C VAL A 133 -7.78 5.42 2.55
N GLY A 134 -6.93 6.10 1.82
CA GLY A 134 -7.01 6.26 0.37
C GLY A 134 -6.38 5.09 -0.40
N ALA A 135 -6.39 5.20 -1.73
CA ALA A 135 -5.64 4.28 -2.56
C ALA A 135 -4.14 4.62 -2.52
N PRO A 136 -3.24 3.64 -2.36
CA PRO A 136 -1.82 3.89 -2.34
C PRO A 136 -1.31 4.39 -3.70
N GLY A 137 -0.28 5.23 -3.68
CA GLY A 137 0.42 5.66 -4.87
C GLY A 137 1.22 4.53 -5.50
N VAL A 138 1.24 4.46 -6.82
CA VAL A 138 2.00 3.48 -7.61
C VAL A 138 2.90 4.22 -8.58
N SER A 139 4.18 3.90 -8.59
CA SER A 139 5.16 4.53 -9.49
C SER A 139 5.98 3.48 -10.23
N ASP A 140 6.16 3.69 -11.54
CA ASP A 140 7.14 2.97 -12.36
C ASP A 140 8.54 3.58 -12.11
N THR A 141 9.51 2.76 -11.76
CA THR A 141 10.92 3.17 -11.62
C THR A 141 11.80 2.64 -12.74
N GLY A 142 11.20 1.97 -13.71
CA GLY A 142 11.88 1.41 -14.86
C GLY A 142 12.38 -0.02 -14.67
N SER A 143 12.72 -0.66 -15.77
CA SER A 143 13.34 -2.00 -15.79
C SER A 143 12.58 -3.06 -14.99
N GLY A 144 11.25 -3.05 -15.09
CA GLY A 144 10.37 -4.02 -14.42
C GLY A 144 10.22 -3.80 -12.92
N THR A 145 10.58 -2.61 -12.43
CA THR A 145 10.50 -2.26 -11.02
C THR A 145 9.61 -1.05 -10.78
N GLY A 146 9.11 -0.91 -9.55
CA GLY A 146 8.29 0.22 -9.14
C GLY A 146 8.16 0.33 -7.64
N THR A 147 7.33 1.27 -7.19
CA THR A 147 7.02 1.47 -5.78
C THR A 147 5.51 1.54 -5.55
N LEU A 148 5.10 1.01 -4.40
CA LEU A 148 3.76 1.10 -3.84
C LEU A 148 3.87 1.82 -2.50
N THR A 149 3.26 3.00 -2.37
CA THR A 149 3.41 3.87 -1.20
C THR A 149 2.05 4.28 -0.67
N ALA A 150 1.81 4.16 0.64
CA ALA A 150 0.59 4.66 1.28
C ALA A 150 0.41 6.16 1.07
N ASP A 151 -0.83 6.65 1.08
CA ASP A 151 -1.10 8.09 0.94
C ASP A 151 -0.68 8.84 2.22
N ALA A 152 -0.08 10.01 2.06
CA ALA A 152 0.31 10.87 3.18
C ALA A 152 -0.90 11.41 3.97
N ALA A 153 -2.06 11.45 3.35
CA ALA A 153 -3.32 11.84 3.98
C ALA A 153 -4.02 10.69 4.72
N ASP A 154 -3.52 9.45 4.61
CA ASP A 154 -4.10 8.30 5.30
C ASP A 154 -4.10 8.50 6.81
N VAL A 155 -5.28 8.35 7.40
CA VAL A 155 -5.46 8.32 8.84
C VAL A 155 -6.33 7.13 9.22
N ILE A 156 -5.99 6.52 10.35
CA ILE A 156 -6.73 5.43 10.96
C ILE A 156 -7.11 5.81 12.39
N ALA A 157 -8.16 5.20 12.93
CA ALA A 157 -8.59 5.40 14.31
C ALA A 157 -9.06 4.08 14.93
N PHE A 158 -9.02 3.96 16.23
CA PHE A 158 -9.74 2.88 16.91
C PHE A 158 -11.22 3.24 17.02
N VAL A 159 -12.10 2.32 16.60
CA VAL A 159 -13.56 2.51 16.67
C VAL A 159 -13.99 2.73 18.11
N ARG A 160 -14.73 3.82 18.36
CA ARG A 160 -15.26 4.14 19.68
C ARG A 160 -16.54 3.35 19.95
N GLY A 161 -16.49 2.49 20.95
CA GLY A 161 -17.62 1.69 21.41
C GLY A 161 -17.85 1.88 22.93
N THR A 162 -17.97 0.77 23.65
CA THR A 162 -18.05 0.76 25.12
C THR A 162 -16.70 1.08 25.75
N PRO A 163 -16.69 1.64 27.00
CA PRO A 163 -15.44 1.89 27.71
C PRO A 163 -14.58 0.63 27.85
N VAL A 164 -13.30 0.76 27.54
CA VAL A 164 -12.28 -0.30 27.61
C VAL A 164 -11.08 0.22 28.38
N ALA A 165 -10.43 -0.67 29.16
CA ALA A 165 -9.18 -0.37 29.85
C ALA A 165 -8.09 0.02 28.83
N PRO A 166 -7.09 0.82 29.24
CA PRO A 166 -5.98 1.14 28.35
C PRO A 166 -5.31 -0.12 27.79
N PHE A 167 -4.94 -0.06 26.52
CA PHE A 167 -4.25 -1.16 25.86
C PHE A 167 -3.14 -0.62 24.95
N THR A 168 -2.16 -1.46 24.66
CA THR A 168 -1.09 -1.14 23.72
C THR A 168 -1.56 -1.48 22.30
N ALA A 169 -1.49 -0.50 21.40
CA ALA A 169 -1.78 -0.74 20.00
C ALA A 169 -0.69 -1.63 19.36
N ALA A 170 -1.12 -2.67 18.67
CA ALA A 170 -0.28 -3.52 17.82
C ALA A 170 -0.91 -3.53 16.44
N ILE A 171 -0.38 -2.72 15.53
CA ILE A 171 -0.93 -2.49 14.20
C ILE A 171 -0.02 -3.14 13.16
N SER A 172 -0.63 -3.79 12.18
CA SER A 172 0.03 -4.31 10.99
C SER A 172 -0.70 -3.85 9.73
N LEU A 173 0.03 -3.75 8.63
CA LEU A 173 -0.46 -3.39 7.31
C LEU A 173 0.02 -4.43 6.31
N SER A 174 -0.89 -4.93 5.50
CA SER A 174 -0.63 -5.76 4.33
C SER A 174 -0.94 -4.95 3.07
N MET A 175 0.02 -4.88 2.15
CA MET A 175 -0.15 -4.19 0.86
C MET A 175 0.01 -5.18 -0.28
N SER A 176 -0.89 -5.13 -1.26
CA SER A 176 -0.80 -5.92 -2.49
C SER A 176 -1.19 -5.09 -3.71
N ILE A 177 -0.84 -5.56 -4.89
CA ILE A 177 -1.18 -4.92 -6.15
C ILE A 177 -1.47 -5.96 -7.22
N GLN A 178 -2.35 -5.61 -8.16
CA GLN A 178 -2.70 -6.45 -9.30
C GLN A 178 -2.76 -5.64 -10.59
N ASP A 179 -2.42 -6.26 -11.71
CA ASP A 179 -2.65 -5.74 -13.05
C ASP A 179 -3.91 -6.40 -13.62
N THR A 180 -4.94 -5.60 -13.88
CA THR A 180 -6.21 -6.05 -14.45
C THR A 180 -6.35 -5.68 -15.94
N SER A 181 -5.34 -5.05 -16.54
CA SER A 181 -5.41 -4.54 -17.91
C SER A 181 -5.59 -5.64 -18.95
N GLU A 182 -5.15 -6.85 -18.64
CA GLU A 182 -5.23 -8.02 -19.51
C GLU A 182 -6.42 -8.96 -19.18
N ASN A 183 -7.24 -8.60 -18.20
CA ASN A 183 -8.35 -9.45 -17.73
C ASN A 183 -9.36 -9.81 -18.83
N ALA A 184 -9.55 -8.93 -19.81
CA ALA A 184 -10.42 -9.18 -20.97
C ALA A 184 -9.73 -9.93 -22.11
N VAL A 185 -8.43 -10.17 -22.02
CA VAL A 185 -7.65 -10.88 -23.05
C VAL A 185 -7.61 -12.36 -22.73
N ALA A 186 -8.10 -13.18 -23.65
CA ALA A 186 -8.14 -14.62 -23.46
C ALA A 186 -6.75 -15.19 -23.15
N GLY A 187 -6.63 -15.87 -22.02
CA GLY A 187 -5.39 -16.53 -21.58
C GLY A 187 -4.48 -15.70 -20.67
N ASN A 188 -4.68 -14.38 -20.55
CA ASN A 188 -3.82 -13.53 -19.71
C ASN A 188 -4.39 -13.33 -18.28
N GLY A 189 -5.68 -13.01 -18.18
CA GLY A 189 -6.34 -12.85 -16.87
C GLY A 189 -5.79 -11.71 -16.03
N VAL A 190 -5.95 -11.82 -14.71
CA VAL A 190 -5.43 -10.87 -13.71
C VAL A 190 -4.06 -11.34 -13.24
N ILE A 191 -3.09 -10.42 -13.26
CA ILE A 191 -1.73 -10.68 -12.78
C ILE A 191 -1.63 -10.15 -11.36
N ASN A 192 -1.35 -11.04 -10.41
CA ASN A 192 -1.36 -10.76 -8.98
C ASN A 192 0.05 -10.67 -8.39
N THR A 193 0.15 -10.14 -7.18
CA THR A 193 1.35 -10.34 -6.34
C THR A 193 1.45 -11.81 -5.90
N ALA A 194 2.67 -12.33 -5.86
CA ALA A 194 2.95 -13.68 -5.32
C ALA A 194 2.65 -13.74 -3.81
N ALA A 195 3.04 -12.68 -3.08
CA ALA A 195 2.71 -12.48 -1.67
C ALA A 195 2.62 -10.98 -1.37
N PRO A 196 1.76 -10.54 -0.44
CA PRO A 196 1.67 -9.15 -0.04
C PRO A 196 2.93 -8.69 0.71
N ALA A 197 3.26 -7.40 0.62
CA ALA A 197 4.23 -6.79 1.52
C ALA A 197 3.58 -6.61 2.90
N LEU A 198 4.20 -7.20 3.94
CA LEU A 198 3.68 -7.18 5.31
C LEU A 198 4.55 -6.29 6.20
N PHE A 199 3.94 -5.26 6.78
CA PHE A 199 4.50 -4.40 7.81
C PHE A 199 3.90 -4.82 9.16
N SER A 200 4.68 -5.54 9.97
CA SER A 200 4.22 -6.06 11.27
C SER A 200 4.66 -5.15 12.41
N GLY A 201 3.78 -4.95 13.40
CA GLY A 201 4.13 -4.23 14.61
C GLY A 201 4.60 -2.80 14.35
N ILE A 202 3.85 -2.05 13.55
CA ILE A 202 4.20 -0.67 13.20
C ILE A 202 4.32 0.16 14.47
N ALA A 203 5.50 0.76 14.68
CA ALA A 203 5.80 1.55 15.85
C ALA A 203 5.10 2.92 15.83
N PHE A 204 4.96 3.53 17.02
CA PHE A 204 4.54 4.91 17.20
C PHE A 204 5.74 5.78 17.62
N ASP A 205 5.70 7.05 17.27
CA ASP A 205 6.80 8.01 17.53
C ASP A 205 7.00 8.32 19.03
N SER A 206 5.90 8.38 19.82
CA SER A 206 5.98 8.78 21.25
C SER A 206 5.35 7.77 22.21
N GLY A 207 4.54 6.84 21.72
CA GLY A 207 3.89 5.80 22.54
C GLY A 207 2.65 5.24 21.90
N SER A 208 2.39 3.96 22.15
CA SER A 208 1.35 3.15 21.52
C SER A 208 0.16 2.85 22.44
N GLU A 209 0.06 3.51 23.61
CA GLU A 209 -1.06 3.31 24.52
C GLU A 209 -2.34 3.98 23.99
N ILE A 210 -3.43 3.23 23.97
CA ILE A 210 -4.76 3.70 23.54
C ILE A 210 -5.65 3.78 24.79
N ARG A 211 -6.30 4.94 24.99
CA ARG A 211 -7.16 5.22 26.15
C ARG A 211 -8.58 5.55 25.71
N PHE A 212 -9.57 5.01 26.41
CA PHE A 212 -10.96 5.43 26.23
C PHE A 212 -11.21 6.69 27.05
N GLY A 213 -11.17 7.85 26.38
CA GLY A 213 -11.25 9.17 27.01
C GLY A 213 -12.66 9.77 27.03
N ARG A 214 -12.88 10.72 27.96
CA ARG A 214 -14.02 11.65 27.96
C ARG A 214 -13.64 13.00 28.56
N LEU A 215 -14.43 14.02 28.29
CA LEU A 215 -14.43 15.26 29.05
C LEU A 215 -15.49 15.15 30.19
N ALA A 216 -15.14 15.58 31.36
CA ALA A 216 -16.03 15.68 32.50
C ALA A 216 -16.17 17.13 32.95
N LEU A 217 -17.40 17.57 33.11
CA LEU A 217 -17.76 18.86 33.66
C LEU A 217 -18.19 18.65 35.13
N ALA A 218 -17.63 19.39 36.04
CA ALA A 218 -18.08 19.39 37.42
C ALA A 218 -19.20 20.43 37.63
N ASN A 219 -20.07 20.16 38.58
CA ASN A 219 -21.07 21.15 39.01
C ASN A 219 -20.37 22.39 39.59
N ALA A 220 -20.87 23.55 39.25
CA ALA A 220 -20.39 24.82 39.74
C ALA A 220 -21.57 25.64 40.32
N HIS A 221 -21.32 26.35 41.40
CA HIS A 221 -22.26 27.24 42.02
C HIS A 221 -21.61 28.61 42.25
N GLY A 222 -22.34 29.67 41.99
CA GLY A 222 -21.84 31.03 42.13
C GLY A 222 -22.96 32.07 42.14
N SER A 223 -22.57 33.33 42.29
CA SER A 223 -23.48 34.49 42.23
C SER A 223 -23.75 34.85 40.78
N GLU A 224 -24.97 35.30 40.45
CA GLU A 224 -25.33 35.82 39.11
C GLU A 224 -24.54 37.09 38.73
N LEU A 225 -23.86 37.71 39.70
CA LEU A 225 -23.08 38.91 39.49
C LEU A 225 -21.61 38.66 39.09
N LEU A 226 -21.16 37.40 39.13
CA LEU A 226 -19.78 37.04 38.87
C LEU A 226 -19.68 35.93 37.81
N ALA A 227 -18.57 35.93 37.07
CA ALA A 227 -18.28 34.81 36.15
C ALA A 227 -18.16 33.52 36.94
N LEU A 228 -18.90 32.48 36.53
CA LEU A 228 -18.90 31.18 37.15
C LEU A 228 -17.81 30.27 36.55
N PRO A 229 -16.74 29.94 37.31
CA PRO A 229 -15.75 28.98 36.85
C PRO A 229 -16.35 27.59 36.87
N VAL A 230 -16.47 26.93 35.71
CA VAL A 230 -16.90 25.54 35.60
C VAL A 230 -15.66 24.65 35.44
N PRO A 231 -15.33 23.79 36.40
CA PRO A 231 -14.18 22.88 36.26
C PRO A 231 -14.43 21.86 35.13
N ILE A 232 -13.47 21.76 34.25
CA ILE A 232 -13.47 20.78 33.15
C ILE A 232 -12.19 19.94 33.27
N GLU A 233 -12.30 18.65 33.16
CA GLU A 233 -11.13 17.76 33.14
C GLU A 233 -11.22 16.68 32.06
N SER A 234 -10.08 16.27 31.52
CA SER A 234 -9.97 15.06 30.71
C SER A 234 -9.89 13.84 31.62
N GLN A 235 -10.70 12.84 31.35
CA GLN A 235 -10.73 11.56 32.06
C GLN A 235 -10.54 10.41 31.08
N PHE A 236 -10.03 9.28 31.56
CA PHE A 236 -9.99 8.02 30.83
C PHE A 236 -10.54 6.88 31.68
N TRP A 237 -11.07 5.86 31.01
CA TRP A 237 -11.52 4.64 31.66
C TRP A 237 -10.33 3.77 32.06
N ASN A 238 -10.13 3.49 33.34
CA ASN A 238 -9.00 2.74 33.87
C ASN A 238 -9.23 1.22 34.01
N GLY A 239 -10.39 0.74 33.55
CA GLY A 239 -10.84 -0.65 33.70
C GLY A 239 -11.94 -0.84 34.74
N SER A 240 -12.11 0.09 35.68
CA SER A 240 -13.14 0.05 36.73
C SER A 240 -13.98 1.32 36.78
N GLY A 241 -13.46 2.45 36.36
CA GLY A 241 -14.13 3.74 36.37
C GLY A 241 -13.38 4.79 35.56
N PHE A 242 -13.99 5.98 35.43
CA PHE A 242 -13.32 7.13 34.85
C PHE A 242 -12.43 7.82 35.88
N ALA A 243 -11.17 7.98 35.58
CA ALA A 243 -10.17 8.68 36.38
C ALA A 243 -9.61 9.87 35.59
N ARG A 244 -9.16 10.90 36.31
CA ARG A 244 -8.50 12.06 35.69
C ARG A 244 -7.27 11.62 34.85
N ASN A 245 -7.15 12.13 33.63
CA ASN A 245 -6.00 11.91 32.81
C ASN A 245 -4.94 12.99 33.00
N ALA A 246 -4.14 12.87 34.08
CA ALA A 246 -3.10 13.86 34.40
C ALA A 246 -2.00 13.97 33.35
N ALA A 247 -1.87 12.96 32.46
CA ALA A 247 -0.92 12.97 31.34
C ALA A 247 -1.43 13.74 30.12
N ASP A 248 -2.70 14.18 30.12
CA ASP A 248 -3.27 14.96 29.02
C ASP A 248 -3.05 16.46 29.22
N ALA A 249 -1.96 16.98 28.72
CA ALA A 249 -1.67 18.41 28.70
C ALA A 249 -2.08 19.09 27.37
N CYS A 250 -2.70 18.34 26.45
CA CYS A 250 -2.88 18.74 25.05
C CYS A 250 -4.33 18.90 24.61
N THR A 251 -5.28 18.41 25.38
CA THR A 251 -6.70 18.62 25.05
C THR A 251 -7.04 20.10 25.17
N GLN A 252 -7.33 20.71 24.01
CA GLN A 252 -7.77 22.10 23.92
C GLN A 252 -9.30 22.16 23.91
N LEU A 253 -9.85 23.08 24.69
CA LEU A 253 -11.28 23.34 24.71
C LEU A 253 -11.53 24.68 24.00
N ALA A 254 -12.24 24.63 22.88
CA ALA A 254 -12.78 25.83 22.25
C ALA A 254 -14.15 26.12 22.88
N ALA A 255 -14.29 27.28 23.51
CA ALA A 255 -15.61 27.79 23.90
C ALA A 255 -16.28 28.36 22.64
N ASN A 256 -17.24 27.63 22.08
CA ASN A 256 -18.16 28.22 21.10
C ASN A 256 -19.22 29.00 21.90
N GLN A 257 -19.24 30.30 21.73
CA GLN A 257 -20.31 31.19 22.20
C GLN A 257 -21.52 31.08 21.29
#